data_4e77e8ecde1db914270ca7602c83ef7c
#
_entry.id   4e77e8ecde1db914270ca7602c83ef7c
#
_cell.length_a   1.000
_cell.length_b   1.000
_cell.length_c   1.000
_cell.angle_alpha   90.00
_cell.angle_beta   90.00
_cell.angle_gamma   90.00
#
_symmetry.space_group_name_H-M   'P 1'
#
loop_
_entity.id
_entity.type
_entity.pdbx_description
1 polymer ?
#
loop_
_entity_poly.entity_id
_entity_poly.type
_entity_poly.pdbx_seq_one_letter_code
_entity_poly.pdbx_strand_id
1 'polypeptide(L)'
;MSDKLYFDVSSKSLNKKNEELCGDKVEVVRTDDGVILVLSDGLGSGVKANILATLTSKIIATMMRSGASLEDTVDTIIHTLPVCKVRHMAYSTFVILKLTNDGKAYLTEFDCPNCIYMHDGVVYPIQYTTRQVGGKTILEAVFDMECGDTLTMMSDGVIYAGIGAVMN
;
A
#
# COMPACT_ATOMS: atom_id res chain seq x y z
N MET A 1 -17.99 -26.88 2.13
CA MET A 1 -16.80 -26.46 1.34
C MET A 1 -16.81 -24.95 1.41
N SER A 2 -15.82 -24.34 2.00
CA SER A 2 -15.67 -22.88 1.93
C SER A 2 -15.34 -22.55 0.48
N ASP A 3 -16.18 -21.76 -0.16
CA ASP A 3 -15.92 -21.29 -1.51
C ASP A 3 -14.66 -20.41 -1.45
N LYS A 4 -13.64 -20.77 -2.26
CA LYS A 4 -12.42 -20.00 -2.33
C LYS A 4 -12.70 -18.70 -3.09
N LEU A 5 -12.29 -17.58 -2.51
CA LEU A 5 -12.32 -16.30 -3.17
C LEU A 5 -11.16 -16.18 -4.18
N TYR A 6 -11.45 -15.56 -5.31
CA TYR A 6 -10.47 -15.15 -6.29
C TYR A 6 -10.42 -13.63 -6.34
N PHE A 7 -9.22 -13.08 -6.38
CA PHE A 7 -9.02 -11.64 -6.37
C PHE A 7 -8.63 -11.16 -7.75
N ASP A 8 -9.47 -10.30 -8.33
CA ASP A 8 -9.12 -9.52 -9.51
C ASP A 8 -8.39 -8.25 -9.06
N VAL A 9 -7.28 -7.95 -9.70
CA VAL A 9 -6.41 -6.83 -9.32
C VAL A 9 -6.13 -5.98 -10.55
N SER A 10 -6.46 -4.71 -10.45
CA SER A 10 -6.08 -3.71 -11.45
C SER A 10 -5.34 -2.55 -10.80
N SER A 11 -4.44 -1.93 -11.51
CA SER A 11 -3.72 -0.74 -11.04
C SER A 11 -3.56 0.27 -12.17
N LYS A 12 -3.53 1.54 -11.81
CA LYS A 12 -3.27 2.64 -12.73
C LYS A 12 -2.34 3.65 -12.07
N SER A 13 -1.31 4.06 -12.79
CA SER A 13 -0.39 5.13 -12.40
C SER A 13 -0.43 6.25 -13.41
N LEU A 14 -0.30 7.48 -12.92
CA LEU A 14 -0.20 8.66 -13.75
C LEU A 14 1.09 9.41 -13.41
N ASN A 15 1.85 9.76 -14.42
CA ASN A 15 3.03 10.59 -14.24
C ASN A 15 2.63 12.03 -13.93
N LYS A 16 3.35 12.67 -13.03
CA LYS A 16 3.24 14.10 -12.82
C LYS A 16 3.63 14.82 -14.12
N LYS A 17 2.99 15.96 -14.38
CA LYS A 17 3.31 16.78 -15.58
C LYS A 17 4.81 17.07 -15.65
N ASN A 18 5.41 16.78 -16.80
CA ASN A 18 6.85 16.92 -17.11
C ASN A 18 7.76 15.90 -16.40
N GLU A 19 7.21 14.85 -15.79
CA GLU A 19 7.98 13.74 -15.23
C GLU A 19 7.84 12.49 -16.12
N GLU A 20 8.95 11.81 -16.39
CA GLU A 20 8.95 10.61 -17.22
C GLU A 20 8.55 9.35 -16.43
N LEU A 21 8.76 9.38 -15.10
CA LEU A 21 8.49 8.25 -14.21
C LEU A 21 7.51 8.64 -13.10
N CYS A 22 6.60 7.72 -12.78
CA CYS A 22 5.75 7.83 -11.60
C CYS A 22 6.56 7.63 -10.33
N GLY A 23 6.30 8.43 -9.30
CA GLY A 23 6.89 8.26 -7.96
C GLY A 23 6.32 7.07 -7.19
N ASP A 24 5.19 6.54 -7.64
CA ASP A 24 4.51 5.41 -7.02
C ASP A 24 4.89 4.07 -7.68
N LYS A 25 4.81 3.00 -6.91
CA LYS A 25 5.05 1.64 -7.40
C LYS A 25 4.05 0.66 -6.81
N VAL A 26 3.50 -0.20 -7.66
CA VAL A 26 2.64 -1.30 -7.27
C VAL A 26 3.33 -2.62 -7.55
N GLU A 27 3.31 -3.52 -6.58
CA GLU A 27 3.73 -4.93 -6.73
C GLU A 27 2.54 -5.83 -6.41
N VAL A 28 2.39 -6.88 -7.20
CA VAL A 28 1.37 -7.91 -7.02
C VAL A 28 2.09 -9.26 -6.95
N VAL A 29 1.92 -9.94 -5.83
CA VAL A 29 2.48 -11.28 -5.60
C VAL A 29 1.33 -12.25 -5.42
N ARG A 30 1.16 -13.17 -6.34
CA ARG A 30 0.21 -14.27 -6.19
C ARG A 30 0.88 -15.44 -5.48
N THR A 31 0.17 -16.02 -4.52
CA THR A 31 0.61 -17.17 -3.72
C THR A 31 -0.44 -18.29 -3.87
N ASP A 32 -0.13 -19.47 -3.38
CA ASP A 32 -1.06 -20.61 -3.43
C ASP A 32 -2.31 -20.37 -2.55
N ASP A 33 -2.19 -19.53 -1.53
CA ASP A 33 -3.22 -19.23 -0.56
C ASP A 33 -3.86 -17.84 -0.72
N GLY A 34 -3.46 -17.06 -1.76
CA GLY A 34 -4.05 -15.75 -1.96
C GLY A 34 -3.24 -14.78 -2.83
N VAL A 35 -3.30 -13.50 -2.47
CA VAL A 35 -2.56 -12.44 -3.16
C VAL A 35 -2.02 -11.42 -2.16
N ILE A 36 -0.83 -10.90 -2.43
CA ILE A 36 -0.22 -9.81 -1.70
C ILE A 36 -0.06 -8.63 -2.64
N LEU A 37 -0.56 -7.49 -2.21
CA LEU A 37 -0.49 -6.23 -2.93
C LEU A 37 0.36 -5.26 -2.13
N VAL A 38 1.26 -4.57 -2.80
CA VAL A 38 2.10 -3.53 -2.20
C VAL A 38 1.98 -2.27 -3.04
N LEU A 39 1.53 -1.19 -2.43
CA LEU A 39 1.64 0.15 -3.00
C LEU A 39 2.71 0.90 -2.22
N SER A 40 3.62 1.54 -2.90
CA SER A 40 4.65 2.39 -2.29
C SER A 40 4.74 3.71 -3.04
N ASP A 41 4.84 4.80 -2.29
CA ASP A 41 5.03 6.15 -2.79
C ASP A 41 6.38 6.69 -2.30
N GLY A 42 7.22 7.11 -3.23
CA GLY A 42 8.56 7.63 -2.96
C GLY A 42 8.53 9.14 -2.74
N LEU A 43 9.23 9.60 -1.69
CA LEU A 43 9.29 11.03 -1.37
C LEU A 43 9.87 11.86 -2.51
N GLY A 44 9.09 12.83 -2.96
CA GLY A 44 9.47 13.77 -4.03
C GLY A 44 8.77 13.47 -5.35
N SER A 45 9.49 13.52 -6.46
CA SER A 45 8.95 13.21 -7.78
C SER A 45 10.06 12.69 -8.72
N GLY A 46 9.64 12.16 -9.87
CA GLY A 46 10.53 11.68 -10.92
C GLY A 46 11.39 10.50 -10.55
N VAL A 47 12.58 10.43 -11.09
CA VAL A 47 13.50 9.27 -10.99
C VAL A 47 13.81 8.90 -9.53
N LYS A 48 14.08 9.89 -8.68
CA LYS A 48 14.44 9.64 -7.27
C LYS A 48 13.29 8.99 -6.50
N ALA A 49 12.09 9.55 -6.61
CA ALA A 49 10.89 8.99 -5.98
C ALA A 49 10.60 7.58 -6.51
N ASN A 50 10.70 7.38 -7.82
CA ASN A 50 10.52 6.08 -8.46
C ASN A 50 11.50 5.02 -7.92
N ILE A 51 12.79 5.36 -7.76
CA ILE A 51 13.79 4.44 -7.18
C ILE A 51 13.42 4.06 -5.76
N LEU A 52 13.05 5.03 -4.92
CA LEU A 52 12.69 4.78 -3.51
C LEU A 52 11.45 3.89 -3.41
N ALA A 53 10.39 4.21 -4.16
CA ALA A 53 9.17 3.41 -4.21
C ALA A 53 9.45 1.99 -4.74
N THR A 54 10.29 1.86 -5.78
CA THR A 54 10.65 0.56 -6.34
C THR A 54 11.43 -0.28 -5.34
N LEU A 55 12.41 0.28 -4.65
CA LEU A 55 13.17 -0.45 -3.63
C LEU A 55 12.25 -0.92 -2.50
N THR A 56 11.42 -0.03 -1.96
CA THR A 56 10.50 -0.34 -0.88
C THR A 56 9.54 -1.46 -1.28
N SER A 57 8.84 -1.31 -2.40
CA SER A 57 7.85 -2.29 -2.86
C SER A 57 8.49 -3.65 -3.18
N LYS A 58 9.68 -3.67 -3.80
CA LYS A 58 10.40 -4.90 -4.14
C LYS A 58 10.91 -5.64 -2.91
N ILE A 59 11.44 -4.93 -1.91
CA ILE A 59 11.89 -5.57 -0.68
C ILE A 59 10.69 -6.20 0.03
N ILE A 60 9.59 -5.44 0.22
CA ILE A 60 8.37 -5.97 0.84
C ILE A 60 7.87 -7.20 0.10
N ALA A 61 7.67 -7.10 -1.22
CA ALA A 61 7.18 -8.20 -2.04
C ALA A 61 8.09 -9.44 -1.97
N THR A 62 9.41 -9.25 -1.93
CA THR A 62 10.37 -10.34 -1.84
C THR A 62 10.32 -11.03 -0.49
N MET A 63 10.30 -10.28 0.61
CA MET A 63 10.20 -10.82 1.96
C MET A 63 8.90 -11.62 2.14
N MET A 64 7.77 -11.04 1.75
CA MET A 64 6.47 -11.69 1.84
C MET A 64 6.39 -12.97 0.98
N ARG A 65 6.96 -12.94 -0.24
CA ARG A 65 7.06 -14.13 -1.12
C ARG A 65 7.92 -15.23 -0.51
N SER A 66 8.96 -14.86 0.22
CA SER A 66 9.85 -15.80 0.91
C SER A 66 9.26 -16.35 2.21
N GLY A 67 8.03 -15.99 2.57
CA GLY A 67 7.32 -16.48 3.75
C GLY A 67 7.58 -15.68 5.03
N ALA A 68 8.22 -14.51 4.94
CA ALA A 68 8.32 -13.62 6.09
C ALA A 68 6.92 -13.19 6.57
N SER A 69 6.77 -13.01 7.88
CA SER A 69 5.52 -12.49 8.42
C SER A 69 5.32 -11.03 8.00
N LEU A 70 4.06 -10.57 8.02
CA LEU A 70 3.75 -9.17 7.76
C LEU A 70 4.45 -8.25 8.78
N GLU A 71 4.45 -8.66 10.05
CA GLU A 71 5.10 -7.94 11.15
C GLU A 71 6.61 -7.80 10.93
N ASP A 72 7.33 -8.91 10.68
CA ASP A 72 8.78 -8.89 10.42
C ASP A 72 9.13 -8.06 9.18
N THR A 73 8.28 -8.12 8.16
CA THR A 73 8.46 -7.34 6.93
C THR A 73 8.35 -5.84 7.22
N VAL A 74 7.32 -5.41 7.93
CA VAL A 74 7.12 -4.01 8.32
C VAL A 74 8.27 -3.53 9.21
N ASP A 75 8.66 -4.30 10.21
CA ASP A 75 9.74 -3.96 11.12
C ASP A 75 11.07 -3.80 10.37
N THR A 76 11.37 -4.71 9.46
CA THR A 76 12.58 -4.64 8.62
C THR A 76 12.57 -3.38 7.75
N ILE A 77 11.47 -3.10 7.08
CA ILE A 77 11.34 -1.93 6.20
C ILE A 77 11.49 -0.63 6.99
N ILE A 78 10.79 -0.48 8.11
CA ILE A 78 10.84 0.73 8.93
C ILE A 78 12.25 1.02 9.46
N HIS A 79 13.01 0.00 9.83
CA HIS A 79 14.38 0.16 10.29
C HIS A 79 15.41 0.31 9.16
N THR A 80 15.07 -0.13 7.95
CA THR A 80 15.98 -0.09 6.79
C THR A 80 15.78 1.16 5.94
N LEU A 81 14.54 1.68 5.85
CA LEU A 81 14.27 2.87 5.06
C LEU A 81 15.02 4.09 5.59
N PRO A 82 15.80 4.75 4.74
CA PRO A 82 16.47 5.97 5.14
C PRO A 82 15.44 7.05 5.51
N VAL A 83 15.78 7.90 6.46
CA VAL A 83 14.98 9.06 6.88
C VAL A 83 15.60 10.33 6.29
N CYS A 84 14.77 11.14 5.66
CA CYS A 84 15.19 12.45 5.18
C CYS A 84 15.53 13.37 6.36
N LYS A 85 16.81 13.68 6.54
CA LYS A 85 17.29 14.51 7.66
C LYS A 85 16.73 15.94 7.66
N VAL A 86 16.32 16.43 6.50
CA VAL A 86 15.77 17.79 6.34
C VAL A 86 14.29 17.87 6.70
N ARG A 87 13.52 16.84 6.30
CA ARG A 87 12.07 16.80 6.50
C ARG A 87 11.63 15.89 7.64
N HIS A 88 12.55 15.15 8.24
CA HIS A 88 12.27 14.13 9.28
C HIS A 88 11.19 13.11 8.90
N MET A 89 11.02 12.89 7.60
CA MET A 89 10.05 11.95 7.03
C MET A 89 10.76 10.74 6.43
N ALA A 90 10.08 9.60 6.39
CA ALA A 90 10.57 8.44 5.65
C ALA A 90 10.70 8.79 4.16
N TYR A 91 11.66 8.16 3.48
CA TYR A 91 11.82 8.36 2.04
C TYR A 91 10.76 7.66 1.20
N SER A 92 9.98 6.78 1.78
CA SER A 92 8.87 6.11 1.11
C SER A 92 7.78 5.74 2.11
N THR A 93 6.54 5.89 1.68
CA THR A 93 5.34 5.41 2.37
C THR A 93 4.88 4.12 1.72
N PHE A 94 4.02 3.34 2.38
CA PHE A 94 3.54 2.11 1.79
C PHE A 94 2.20 1.63 2.35
N VAL A 95 1.49 0.87 1.52
CA VAL A 95 0.38 0.01 1.91
C VAL A 95 0.74 -1.43 1.56
N ILE A 96 0.53 -2.34 2.49
CA ILE A 96 0.63 -3.79 2.27
C ILE A 96 -0.74 -4.39 2.54
N LEU A 97 -1.27 -5.11 1.55
CA LEU A 97 -2.52 -5.86 1.68
C LEU A 97 -2.26 -7.32 1.34
N LYS A 98 -2.43 -8.19 2.31
CA LYS A 98 -2.45 -9.65 2.09
C LYS A 98 -3.89 -10.12 2.15
N LEU A 99 -4.35 -10.75 1.07
CA LEU A 99 -5.66 -11.38 0.96
C LEU A 99 -5.48 -12.89 0.85
N THR A 100 -6.20 -13.64 1.66
CA THR A 100 -6.19 -15.11 1.61
C THR A 100 -7.45 -15.64 0.93
N ASN A 101 -7.36 -16.79 0.28
CA ASN A 101 -8.46 -17.37 -0.50
C ASN A 101 -9.71 -17.72 0.35
N ASP A 102 -9.59 -17.74 1.65
CA ASP A 102 -10.72 -17.88 2.60
C ASP A 102 -11.37 -16.52 2.96
N GLY A 103 -10.94 -15.44 2.31
CA GLY A 103 -11.54 -14.10 2.46
C GLY A 103 -10.93 -13.23 3.54
N LYS A 104 -9.88 -13.67 4.24
CA LYS A 104 -9.24 -12.83 5.26
C LYS A 104 -8.35 -11.77 4.62
N ALA A 105 -8.54 -10.51 5.01
CA ALA A 105 -7.72 -9.36 4.63
C ALA A 105 -6.85 -8.92 5.81
N TYR A 106 -5.56 -8.79 5.55
CA TYR A 106 -4.56 -8.21 6.46
C TYR A 106 -3.99 -6.96 5.82
N LEU A 107 -4.30 -5.81 6.39
CA LEU A 107 -3.94 -4.50 5.86
C LEU A 107 -2.96 -3.81 6.79
N THR A 108 -1.90 -3.25 6.21
CA THR A 108 -0.94 -2.41 6.91
C THR A 108 -0.67 -1.15 6.10
N GLU A 109 -0.78 0.01 6.75
CA GLU A 109 -0.56 1.31 6.14
C GLU A 109 0.49 2.10 6.92
N PHE A 110 1.40 2.71 6.19
CA PHE A 110 2.41 3.61 6.74
C PHE A 110 2.40 4.94 5.99
N ASP A 111 1.96 5.99 6.66
CA ASP A 111 1.98 7.40 6.23
C ASP A 111 1.39 7.63 4.82
N CYS A 112 0.27 6.95 4.52
CA CYS A 112 -0.45 7.03 3.26
C CYS A 112 -1.96 7.22 3.50
N PRO A 113 -2.72 7.65 2.48
CA PRO A 113 -4.17 7.73 2.58
C PRO A 113 -4.78 6.37 2.92
N ASN A 114 -5.78 6.37 3.79
CA ASN A 114 -6.46 5.14 4.18
C ASN A 114 -7.14 4.48 2.99
N CYS A 115 -7.10 3.16 2.97
CA CYS A 115 -7.81 2.36 1.98
C CYS A 115 -9.32 2.56 2.08
N ILE A 116 -10.01 2.39 0.95
CA ILE A 116 -11.46 2.43 0.88
C ILE A 116 -11.97 1.01 0.69
N TYR A 117 -12.77 0.53 1.64
CA TYR A 117 -13.47 -0.75 1.56
C TYR A 117 -14.93 -0.55 1.20
N MET A 118 -15.41 -1.30 0.21
CA MET A 118 -16.81 -1.27 -0.24
C MET A 118 -17.39 -2.68 -0.25
N HIS A 119 -18.58 -2.81 0.31
CA HIS A 119 -19.42 -4.00 0.25
C HIS A 119 -20.77 -3.60 -0.37
N ASP A 120 -21.24 -4.35 -1.37
CA ASP A 120 -22.47 -4.06 -2.12
C ASP A 120 -22.57 -2.60 -2.62
N GLY A 121 -21.44 -2.02 -3.03
CA GLY A 121 -21.37 -0.64 -3.52
C GLY A 121 -21.46 0.44 -2.43
N VAL A 122 -21.49 0.06 -1.16
CA VAL A 122 -21.49 0.97 -0.02
C VAL A 122 -20.14 0.98 0.65
N VAL A 123 -19.62 2.18 0.97
CA VAL A 123 -18.36 2.32 1.70
C VAL A 123 -18.55 2.00 3.17
N TYR A 124 -17.72 1.11 3.69
CA TYR A 124 -17.67 0.76 5.10
C TYR A 124 -16.37 1.21 5.75
N PRO A 125 -16.41 1.67 7.00
CA PRO A 125 -15.20 2.07 7.71
C PRO A 125 -14.35 0.87 8.05
N ILE A 126 -13.06 0.93 7.73
CA ILE A 126 -12.07 -0.04 8.19
C ILE A 126 -11.70 0.30 9.65
N GLN A 127 -11.72 -0.71 10.52
CA GLN A 127 -11.34 -0.55 11.92
C GLN A 127 -9.84 -0.78 12.06
N TYR A 128 -9.09 0.29 12.26
CA TYR A 128 -7.65 0.24 12.42
C TYR A 128 -7.24 0.13 13.89
N THR A 129 -6.18 -0.60 14.11
CA THR A 129 -5.34 -0.56 15.30
C THR A 129 -4.03 0.16 14.97
N THR A 130 -3.34 0.66 15.98
CA THR A 130 -2.05 1.34 15.81
C THR A 130 -0.94 0.54 16.46
N ARG A 131 0.19 0.42 15.75
CA ARG A 131 1.43 -0.18 16.27
C ARG A 131 2.59 0.81 16.12
N GLN A 132 3.43 0.90 17.15
CA GLN A 132 4.64 1.74 17.10
C GLN A 132 5.84 0.91 16.71
N VAL A 133 6.53 1.31 15.66
CA VAL A 133 7.74 0.63 15.15
C VAL A 133 8.80 1.68 14.84
N GLY A 134 9.95 1.60 15.50
CA GLY A 134 11.05 2.56 15.27
C GLY A 134 10.65 4.03 15.46
N GLY A 135 9.70 4.31 16.38
CA GLY A 135 9.18 5.67 16.60
C GLY A 135 8.18 6.15 15.54
N LYS A 136 7.72 5.26 14.65
CA LYS A 136 6.72 5.54 13.61
C LYS A 136 5.41 4.84 13.93
N THR A 137 4.29 5.45 13.56
CA THR A 137 2.95 4.87 13.73
C THR A 137 2.57 4.10 12.49
N ILE A 138 2.25 2.83 12.67
CA ILE A 138 1.74 1.93 11.65
C ILE A 138 0.26 1.69 11.94
N LEU A 139 -0.58 1.80 10.92
CA LEU A 139 -2.00 1.42 10.98
C LEU A 139 -2.15 0.00 10.49
N GLU A 140 -2.87 -0.82 11.24
CA GLU A 140 -3.10 -2.23 10.91
C GLU A 140 -4.58 -2.55 11.05
N ALA A 141 -5.09 -3.37 10.13
CA ALA A 141 -6.46 -3.86 10.19
C ALA A 141 -6.53 -5.31 9.72
N VAL A 142 -7.42 -6.08 10.34
CA VAL A 142 -7.78 -7.44 9.91
C VAL A 142 -9.29 -7.51 9.82
N PHE A 143 -9.80 -7.92 8.66
CA PHE A 143 -11.23 -8.05 8.42
C PHE A 143 -11.52 -9.12 7.38
N ASP A 144 -12.78 -9.50 7.27
CA ASP A 144 -13.22 -10.48 6.29
C ASP A 144 -13.76 -9.76 5.04
N MET A 145 -13.45 -10.31 3.88
CA MET A 145 -13.98 -9.89 2.58
C MET A 145 -14.85 -10.99 1.99
N GLU A 146 -15.88 -10.59 1.30
CA GLU A 146 -16.85 -11.48 0.64
C GLU A 146 -16.79 -11.30 -0.88
N CYS A 147 -17.45 -12.20 -1.60
CA CYS A 147 -17.56 -12.08 -3.05
C CYS A 147 -18.33 -10.81 -3.42
N GLY A 148 -17.77 -10.00 -4.33
CA GLY A 148 -18.33 -8.71 -4.74
C GLY A 148 -17.78 -7.51 -3.99
N ASP A 149 -16.99 -7.73 -2.95
CA ASP A 149 -16.28 -6.66 -2.24
C ASP A 149 -15.18 -6.02 -3.08
N THR A 150 -14.93 -4.76 -2.80
CA THR A 150 -13.86 -3.97 -3.43
C THR A 150 -13.02 -3.28 -2.38
N LEU A 151 -11.69 -3.35 -2.53
CA LEU A 151 -10.76 -2.58 -1.72
C LEU A 151 -9.87 -1.74 -2.63
N THR A 152 -9.83 -0.44 -2.36
CA THR A 152 -9.04 0.53 -3.14
C THR A 152 -7.90 1.08 -2.29
N MET A 153 -6.67 0.93 -2.78
CA MET A 153 -5.47 1.57 -2.25
C MET A 153 -5.10 2.75 -3.13
N MET A 154 -4.60 3.83 -2.53
CA MET A 154 -4.21 5.02 -3.27
C MET A 154 -3.02 5.73 -2.64
N SER A 155 -2.22 6.41 -3.46
CA SER A 155 -1.20 7.35 -2.99
C SER A 155 -1.79 8.74 -2.74
N ASP A 156 -1.04 9.60 -2.08
CA ASP A 156 -1.45 10.97 -1.77
C ASP A 156 -1.71 11.81 -3.02
N GLY A 157 -1.04 11.50 -4.12
CA GLY A 157 -1.26 12.14 -5.41
C GLY A 157 -2.69 12.04 -5.92
N VAL A 158 -3.44 11.00 -5.54
CA VAL A 158 -4.88 10.86 -5.86
C VAL A 158 -5.71 11.82 -5.01
N ILE A 159 -5.41 11.90 -3.70
CA ILE A 159 -6.15 12.76 -2.76
C ILE A 159 -5.97 14.24 -3.10
N TYR A 160 -4.76 14.63 -3.50
CA TYR A 160 -4.43 16.02 -3.82
C TYR A 160 -4.58 16.35 -5.31
N ALA A 161 -5.11 15.43 -6.12
CA ALA A 161 -5.37 15.68 -7.54
C ALA A 161 -6.33 16.87 -7.72
N GLY A 162 -5.92 17.85 -8.54
CA GLY A 162 -6.71 19.03 -8.81
C GLY A 162 -6.64 20.17 -7.78
N ILE A 163 -5.96 19.98 -6.64
CA ILE A 163 -5.70 21.08 -5.71
C ILE A 163 -4.81 22.13 -6.39
N GLY A 164 -5.30 23.38 -6.48
CA GLY A 164 -4.63 24.47 -7.18
C GLY A 164 -4.90 24.53 -8.69
N ALA A 165 -5.71 23.64 -9.26
CA ALA A 165 -6.25 23.81 -10.59
C ALA A 165 -7.32 24.92 -10.55
N VAL A 166 -7.09 26.00 -11.29
CA VAL A 166 -8.14 27.01 -11.51
C VAL A 166 -9.19 26.37 -12.40
N MET A 167 -10.39 26.16 -11.87
CA MET A 167 -11.54 25.84 -12.71
C MET A 167 -11.92 27.09 -13.48
N ASN A 168 -11.56 27.15 -14.77
CA ASN A 168 -12.06 28.12 -15.73
C ASN A 168 -13.41 27.67 -16.26
#